data_c7af2a0574758db8fe88ccc41430613c
#
_entry.id   c7af2a0574758db8fe88ccc41430613c
#
_cell.length_a   1.000
_cell.length_b   1.000
_cell.length_c   1.000
_cell.angle_alpha   90.00
_cell.angle_beta   90.00
_cell.angle_gamma   90.00
#
_symmetry.space_group_name_H-M   'P 1'
#
loop_
_entity.id
_entity.type
_entity.pdbx_description
1 polymer ?
#
loop_
_entity_poly.entity_id
_entity_poly.type
_entity_poly.pdbx_seq_one_letter_code
_entity_poly.pdbx_strand_id
1 'polypeptide(L)'
;MNGNADKAVLRLALGVGLAVLIAYGWALPMPYMVCLMSVLVLCKPGPPLPLVKGAIIALLCAALVAAGVLMVPLLEHYALTGIVLTAVLLYGLFYMGQRRANPLTMVLEIAFALVPVLGVADQALVGMLALTLAVGLATGMLVSAVSHAFFPDPVAAAAPRPVAPVPERETAAWIALRATVVVMPVFVLALTDPSFYMAAILKSVALGQQA
;
A
#
# COMPACT_ATOMS: atom_id res chain seq x y z
N MET A 1 31.52 -16.83 2.99
CA MET A 1 30.32 -16.21 3.57
C MET A 1 30.19 -14.81 2.99
N ASN A 2 29.08 -14.53 2.31
CA ASN A 2 28.88 -13.22 1.64
C ASN A 2 28.41 -12.19 2.68
N GLY A 3 29.33 -11.48 3.32
CA GLY A 3 29.01 -10.52 4.39
C GLY A 3 27.96 -9.47 4.07
N ASN A 4 27.61 -9.30 2.80
CA ASN A 4 26.53 -8.40 2.37
C ASN A 4 25.14 -9.04 2.48
N ALA A 5 25.02 -10.35 2.24
CA ALA A 5 23.76 -11.07 2.43
C ALA A 5 23.44 -11.21 3.91
N ASP A 6 24.46 -11.47 4.73
CA ASP A 6 24.30 -11.60 6.19
C ASP A 6 23.84 -10.28 6.82
N LYS A 7 24.37 -9.13 6.37
CA LYS A 7 23.92 -7.80 6.83
C LYS A 7 22.46 -7.50 6.44
N ALA A 8 22.04 -7.89 5.25
CA ALA A 8 20.64 -7.70 4.81
C ALA A 8 19.67 -8.53 5.67
N VAL A 9 20.06 -9.77 6.00
CA VAL A 9 19.27 -10.64 6.89
C VAL A 9 19.19 -10.06 8.30
N LEU A 10 20.32 -9.62 8.85
CA LEU A 10 20.36 -8.99 10.18
C LEU A 10 19.54 -7.71 10.24
N ARG A 11 19.58 -6.89 9.20
CA ARG A 11 18.77 -5.68 9.08
C ARG A 11 17.27 -6.02 9.07
N LEU A 12 16.88 -7.02 8.28
CA LEU A 12 15.49 -7.46 8.24
C LEU A 12 15.05 -8.02 9.60
N ALA A 13 15.87 -8.86 10.23
CA ALA A 13 15.58 -9.44 11.53
C ALA A 13 15.43 -8.37 12.63
N LEU A 14 16.36 -7.42 12.70
CA LEU A 14 16.30 -6.29 13.64
C LEU A 14 15.05 -5.43 13.38
N GLY A 15 14.79 -5.12 12.11
CA GLY A 15 13.66 -4.31 11.71
C GLY A 15 12.32 -4.95 12.06
N VAL A 16 12.14 -6.22 11.73
CA VAL A 16 10.91 -6.94 12.08
C VAL A 16 10.78 -7.11 13.60
N GLY A 17 11.87 -7.40 14.30
CA GLY A 17 11.86 -7.49 15.76
C GLY A 17 11.40 -6.19 16.45
N LEU A 18 11.92 -5.04 16.00
CA LEU A 18 11.49 -3.73 16.47
C LEU A 18 10.02 -3.45 16.13
N ALA A 19 9.58 -3.79 14.93
CA ALA A 19 8.18 -3.63 14.52
C ALA A 19 7.23 -4.46 15.40
N VAL A 20 7.60 -5.69 15.73
CA VAL A 20 6.85 -6.56 16.66
C VAL A 20 6.81 -5.93 18.05
N LEU A 21 7.94 -5.47 18.57
CA LEU A 21 8.00 -4.81 19.89
C LEU A 21 7.09 -3.58 19.94
N ILE A 22 7.08 -2.74 18.93
CA ILE A 22 6.22 -1.55 18.84
C ILE A 22 4.75 -1.97 18.75
N ALA A 23 4.43 -2.90 17.86
CA ALA A 23 3.06 -3.30 17.58
C ALA A 23 2.37 -3.95 18.79
N TYR A 24 3.08 -4.86 19.46
CA TYR A 24 2.55 -5.54 20.63
C TYR A 24 2.76 -4.75 21.93
N GLY A 25 3.87 -3.99 22.05
CA GLY A 25 4.13 -3.16 23.21
C GLY A 25 3.12 -2.02 23.40
N TRP A 26 2.61 -1.47 22.30
CA TRP A 26 1.55 -0.44 22.32
C TRP A 26 0.14 -1.03 22.18
N ALA A 27 -0.01 -2.37 22.20
CA ALA A 27 -1.29 -3.06 22.09
C ALA A 27 -2.14 -2.53 20.92
N LEU A 28 -1.52 -2.36 19.74
CA LEU A 28 -2.22 -1.85 18.56
C LEU A 28 -3.35 -2.79 18.14
N PRO A 29 -4.47 -2.29 17.58
CA PRO A 29 -5.66 -3.09 17.27
C PRO A 29 -5.39 -4.26 16.34
N MET A 30 -4.46 -4.11 15.39
CA MET A 30 -4.07 -5.13 14.41
C MET A 30 -2.54 -5.21 14.29
N PRO A 31 -1.83 -5.79 15.29
CA PRO A 31 -0.37 -5.76 15.36
C PRO A 31 0.31 -6.46 14.16
N TYR A 32 -0.30 -7.50 13.61
CA TYR A 32 0.20 -8.22 12.44
C TYR A 32 0.27 -7.34 11.17
N MET A 33 -0.65 -6.39 11.00
CA MET A 33 -0.63 -5.44 9.88
C MET A 33 0.57 -4.49 9.95
N VAL A 34 0.91 -4.04 11.15
CA VAL A 34 2.10 -3.18 11.37
C VAL A 34 3.38 -3.94 11.02
N CYS A 35 3.47 -5.20 11.42
CA CYS A 35 4.60 -6.07 11.06
C CYS A 35 4.69 -6.28 9.55
N LEU A 36 3.55 -6.55 8.89
CA LEU A 36 3.48 -6.73 7.44
C LEU A 36 3.94 -5.47 6.68
N MET A 37 3.45 -4.29 7.08
CA MET A 37 3.85 -3.01 6.47
C MET A 37 5.35 -2.74 6.69
N SER A 38 5.88 -3.07 7.86
CA SER A 38 7.30 -2.93 8.15
C SER A 38 8.17 -3.85 7.28
N VAL A 39 7.75 -5.10 7.07
CA VAL A 39 8.41 -6.04 6.15
C VAL A 39 8.40 -5.49 4.72
N LEU A 40 7.27 -4.98 4.23
CA LEU A 40 7.17 -4.40 2.89
C LEU A 40 8.12 -3.21 2.68
N VAL A 41 8.29 -2.38 3.70
CA VAL A 41 9.24 -1.25 3.64
C VAL A 41 10.68 -1.74 3.70
N LEU A 42 10.99 -2.72 4.55
CA LEU A 42 12.34 -3.27 4.73
C LEU A 42 12.81 -4.13 3.56
N CYS A 43 11.92 -4.85 2.89
CA CYS A 43 12.25 -5.66 1.72
C CYS A 43 12.62 -4.82 0.50
N LYS A 44 12.39 -3.50 0.52
CA LYS A 44 12.78 -2.62 -0.57
C LYS A 44 14.30 -2.48 -0.60
N PRO A 45 14.97 -2.94 -1.67
CA PRO A 45 16.42 -2.78 -1.77
C PRO A 45 16.76 -1.32 -2.06
N GLY A 46 17.76 -0.82 -1.36
CA GLY A 46 18.30 0.53 -1.57
C GLY A 46 18.52 1.28 -0.26
N PRO A 47 19.12 2.47 -0.33
CA PRO A 47 19.34 3.30 0.85
C PRO A 47 18.02 3.71 1.47
N PRO A 48 17.99 3.92 2.80
CA PRO A 48 16.78 4.36 3.50
C PRO A 48 16.29 5.66 2.88
N LEU A 49 14.97 5.77 2.76
CA LEU A 49 14.37 7.02 2.32
C LEU A 49 14.72 8.13 3.33
N PRO A 50 15.18 9.31 2.89
CA PRO A 50 15.37 10.42 3.81
C PRO A 50 14.07 10.68 4.56
N LEU A 51 14.16 10.95 5.87
CA LEU A 51 13.02 11.07 6.78
C LEU A 51 11.91 11.97 6.23
N VAL A 52 12.28 13.09 5.58
CA VAL A 52 11.33 14.03 4.97
C VAL A 52 10.55 13.38 3.82
N LYS A 53 11.22 12.64 2.93
CA LYS A 53 10.55 11.92 1.84
C LYS A 53 9.68 10.79 2.38
N GLY A 54 10.15 10.10 3.42
CA GLY A 54 9.39 9.09 4.12
C GLY A 54 8.11 9.65 4.73
N ALA A 55 8.20 10.78 5.43
CA ALA A 55 7.06 11.46 6.02
C ALA A 55 6.04 11.92 4.96
N ILE A 56 6.50 12.45 3.82
CA ILE A 56 5.62 12.83 2.70
C ILE A 56 4.87 11.61 2.15
N ILE A 57 5.55 10.47 1.98
CA ILE A 57 4.92 9.24 1.51
C ILE A 57 3.90 8.74 2.53
N ALA A 58 4.24 8.75 3.83
CA ALA A 58 3.30 8.36 4.88
C ALA A 58 2.06 9.27 4.90
N LEU A 59 2.24 10.57 4.76
CA LEU A 59 1.15 11.54 4.69
C LEU A 59 0.27 11.31 3.45
N LEU A 60 0.87 11.07 2.29
CA LEU A 60 0.13 10.74 1.07
C LEU A 60 -0.68 9.45 1.23
N CYS A 61 -0.10 8.42 1.84
CA CYS A 61 -0.80 7.17 2.12
C CYS A 61 -1.95 7.38 3.10
N ALA A 62 -1.72 8.14 4.18
CA ALA A 62 -2.77 8.48 5.14
C ALA A 62 -3.90 9.29 4.49
N ALA A 63 -3.58 10.27 3.64
CA ALA A 63 -4.56 11.04 2.89
C ALA A 63 -5.38 10.15 1.92
N LEU A 64 -4.75 9.18 1.29
CA LEU A 64 -5.42 8.26 0.38
C LEU A 64 -6.39 7.33 1.13
N VAL A 65 -5.97 6.81 2.28
CA VAL A 65 -6.84 5.99 3.14
C VAL A 65 -7.99 6.84 3.68
N ALA A 66 -7.72 8.08 4.11
CA ALA A 66 -8.76 9.03 4.53
C ALA A 66 -9.75 9.33 3.39
N ALA A 67 -9.26 9.49 2.15
CA ALA A 67 -10.13 9.64 0.99
C ALA A 67 -11.04 8.41 0.79
N GLY A 68 -10.50 7.19 0.99
CA GLY A 68 -11.30 5.96 0.98
C GLY A 68 -12.40 5.95 2.04
N VAL A 69 -12.10 6.40 3.25
CA VAL A 69 -13.10 6.52 4.34
C VAL A 69 -14.16 7.57 4.00
N LEU A 70 -13.77 8.70 3.39
CA LEU A 70 -14.71 9.74 2.95
C LEU A 70 -15.63 9.27 1.81
N MET A 71 -15.20 8.24 1.06
CA MET A 71 -16.08 7.65 0.03
C MET A 71 -17.26 6.87 0.63
N VAL A 72 -17.15 6.39 1.89
CA VAL A 72 -18.23 5.60 2.53
C VAL A 72 -19.55 6.37 2.58
N PRO A 73 -19.66 7.56 3.22
CA PRO A 73 -20.91 8.31 3.24
C PRO A 73 -21.38 8.74 1.84
N LEU A 74 -20.42 8.95 0.91
CA LEU A 74 -20.78 9.28 -0.46
C LEU A 74 -21.42 8.09 -1.19
N LEU A 75 -20.94 6.88 -0.97
CA LEU A 75 -21.51 5.65 -1.53
C LEU A 75 -22.87 5.33 -0.92
N GLU A 76 -23.06 5.59 0.37
CA GLU A 76 -24.33 5.36 1.07
C GLU A 76 -25.44 6.31 0.61
N HIS A 77 -25.12 7.60 0.42
CA HIS A 77 -26.12 8.62 0.11
C HIS A 77 -26.23 8.95 -1.38
N TYR A 78 -25.11 8.83 -2.13
CA TYR A 78 -25.01 9.18 -3.56
C TYR A 78 -24.24 8.10 -4.32
N ALA A 79 -24.81 6.88 -4.38
CA ALA A 79 -24.13 5.69 -4.91
C ALA A 79 -23.49 5.91 -6.29
N LEU A 80 -24.20 6.50 -7.25
CA LEU A 80 -23.66 6.74 -8.60
C LEU A 80 -22.46 7.69 -8.57
N THR A 81 -22.54 8.79 -7.82
CA THR A 81 -21.44 9.75 -7.70
C THR A 81 -20.24 9.12 -7.01
N GLY A 82 -20.48 8.32 -5.95
CA GLY A 82 -19.44 7.58 -5.24
C GLY A 82 -18.73 6.57 -6.15
N ILE A 83 -19.47 5.81 -6.94
CA ILE A 83 -18.93 4.83 -7.88
C ILE A 83 -18.07 5.50 -8.96
N VAL A 84 -18.56 6.59 -9.57
CA VAL A 84 -17.81 7.33 -10.60
C VAL A 84 -16.55 7.95 -10.02
N LEU A 85 -16.64 8.57 -8.85
CA LEU A 85 -15.47 9.17 -8.20
C LEU A 85 -14.44 8.12 -7.81
N THR A 86 -14.88 6.97 -7.28
CA THR A 86 -13.99 5.84 -6.99
C THR A 86 -13.30 5.33 -8.25
N ALA A 87 -14.01 5.24 -9.38
CA ALA A 87 -13.43 4.84 -10.66
C ALA A 87 -12.34 5.80 -11.13
N VAL A 88 -12.58 7.12 -11.03
CA VAL A 88 -11.59 8.15 -11.40
C VAL A 88 -10.36 8.09 -10.52
N LEU A 89 -10.54 7.92 -9.20
CA LEU A 89 -9.43 7.83 -8.26
C LEU A 89 -8.63 6.54 -8.45
N LEU A 90 -9.29 5.39 -8.66
CA LEU A 90 -8.62 4.12 -8.99
C LEU A 90 -7.85 4.23 -10.30
N TYR A 91 -8.44 4.82 -11.34
CA TYR A 91 -7.73 5.08 -12.59
C TYR A 91 -6.45 5.90 -12.34
N GLY A 92 -6.54 6.98 -11.57
CA GLY A 92 -5.40 7.81 -11.21
C GLY A 92 -4.32 7.03 -10.45
N LEU A 93 -4.71 6.14 -9.53
CA LEU A 93 -3.79 5.29 -8.78
C LEU A 93 -3.10 4.27 -9.68
N PHE A 94 -3.83 3.54 -10.54
CA PHE A 94 -3.26 2.62 -11.52
C PHE A 94 -2.30 3.33 -12.47
N TYR A 95 -2.69 4.51 -12.96
CA TYR A 95 -1.82 5.31 -13.82
C TYR A 95 -0.51 5.72 -13.12
N MET A 96 -0.60 6.19 -11.87
CA MET A 96 0.59 6.52 -11.07
C MET A 96 1.43 5.28 -10.73
N GLY A 97 0.79 4.14 -10.47
CA GLY A 97 1.45 2.86 -10.21
C GLY A 97 2.31 2.42 -11.38
N GLN A 98 1.75 2.43 -12.59
CA GLN A 98 2.46 2.10 -13.83
C GLN A 98 3.63 3.04 -14.11
N ARG A 99 3.48 4.33 -13.79
CA ARG A 99 4.53 5.35 -14.02
C ARG A 99 5.65 5.31 -13.00
N ARG A 100 5.40 4.86 -11.78
CA ARG A 100 6.39 4.89 -10.69
C ARG A 100 7.04 3.54 -10.41
N ALA A 101 6.49 2.44 -10.93
CA ALA A 101 6.97 1.05 -10.70
C ALA A 101 7.30 0.77 -9.22
N ASN A 102 6.47 1.25 -8.31
CA ASN A 102 6.72 1.16 -6.88
C ASN A 102 5.77 0.12 -6.25
N PRO A 103 6.26 -0.94 -5.59
CA PRO A 103 5.41 -1.95 -4.96
C PRO A 103 4.44 -1.40 -3.90
N LEU A 104 4.73 -0.22 -3.33
CA LEU A 104 3.81 0.46 -2.41
C LEU A 104 2.53 0.93 -3.10
N THR A 105 2.55 1.20 -4.41
CA THR A 105 1.34 1.60 -5.13
C THR A 105 0.31 0.49 -5.18
N MET A 106 0.74 -0.77 -5.31
CA MET A 106 -0.15 -1.93 -5.24
C MET A 106 -0.91 -2.01 -3.91
N VAL A 107 -0.19 -1.81 -2.81
CA VAL A 107 -0.82 -1.82 -1.47
C VAL A 107 -1.84 -0.69 -1.35
N LEU A 108 -1.51 0.49 -1.88
CA LEU A 108 -2.42 1.64 -1.88
C LEU A 108 -3.66 1.43 -2.74
N GLU A 109 -3.52 0.81 -3.91
CA GLU A 109 -4.64 0.47 -4.80
C GLU A 109 -5.58 -0.54 -4.15
N ILE A 110 -5.00 -1.60 -3.53
CA ILE A 110 -5.77 -2.59 -2.76
C ILE A 110 -6.48 -1.90 -1.58
N ALA A 111 -5.75 -1.09 -0.81
CA ALA A 111 -6.33 -0.38 0.33
C ALA A 111 -7.46 0.55 -0.11
N PHE A 112 -7.25 1.31 -1.19
CA PHE A 112 -8.26 2.24 -1.69
C PHE A 112 -9.50 1.54 -2.27
N ALA A 113 -9.35 0.37 -2.88
CA ALA A 113 -10.47 -0.44 -3.36
C ALA A 113 -11.23 -1.12 -2.20
N LEU A 114 -10.50 -1.56 -1.16
CA LEU A 114 -11.06 -2.34 -0.06
C LEU A 114 -11.72 -1.46 1.02
N VAL A 115 -11.12 -0.30 1.32
CA VAL A 115 -11.58 0.60 2.40
C VAL A 115 -13.04 1.04 2.23
N PRO A 116 -13.52 1.50 1.06
CA PRO A 116 -14.92 1.87 0.88
C PRO A 116 -15.87 0.68 1.03
N VAL A 117 -15.49 -0.49 0.53
CA VAL A 117 -16.31 -1.72 0.62
C VAL A 117 -16.46 -2.18 2.07
N LEU A 118 -15.36 -2.20 2.81
CA LEU A 118 -15.39 -2.51 4.24
C LEU A 118 -16.17 -1.45 5.03
N GLY A 119 -16.07 -0.19 4.62
CA GLY A 119 -16.73 0.92 5.29
C GLY A 119 -18.25 0.90 5.18
N VAL A 120 -18.75 0.47 4.04
CA VAL A 120 -20.19 0.25 3.85
C VAL A 120 -20.66 -0.95 4.69
N ALA A 121 -19.80 -1.96 4.89
CA ALA A 121 -20.10 -3.12 5.73
C ALA A 121 -20.01 -2.82 7.24
N ASP A 122 -18.95 -2.13 7.66
CA ASP A 122 -18.69 -1.78 9.07
C ASP A 122 -17.74 -0.59 9.18
N GLN A 123 -18.28 0.56 9.55
CA GLN A 123 -17.51 1.81 9.72
C GLN A 123 -16.45 1.73 10.83
N ALA A 124 -16.67 0.94 11.88
CA ALA A 124 -15.71 0.81 12.97
C ALA A 124 -14.46 0.05 12.51
N LEU A 125 -14.63 -1.00 11.72
CA LEU A 125 -13.52 -1.76 11.13
C LEU A 125 -12.66 -0.89 10.21
N VAL A 126 -13.27 -0.01 9.43
CA VAL A 126 -12.53 0.88 8.51
C VAL A 126 -11.68 1.89 9.28
N GLY A 127 -12.21 2.48 10.33
CA GLY A 127 -11.44 3.38 11.18
C GLY A 127 -10.22 2.71 11.78
N MET A 128 -10.38 1.49 12.30
CA MET A 128 -9.27 0.68 12.81
C MET A 128 -8.25 0.33 11.74
N LEU A 129 -8.72 -0.07 10.56
CA LEU A 129 -7.85 -0.42 9.42
C LEU A 129 -7.06 0.79 8.94
N ALA A 130 -7.72 1.94 8.76
CA ALA A 130 -7.09 3.18 8.35
C ALA A 130 -5.99 3.62 9.31
N LEU A 131 -6.30 3.62 10.61
CA LEU A 131 -5.33 3.95 11.66
C LEU A 131 -4.14 2.98 11.65
N THR A 132 -4.43 1.68 11.56
CA THR A 132 -3.39 0.64 11.60
C THR A 132 -2.47 0.70 10.37
N LEU A 133 -3.02 0.99 9.18
CA LEU A 133 -2.23 1.18 7.96
C LEU A 133 -1.32 2.41 8.09
N ALA A 134 -1.84 3.53 8.58
CA ALA A 134 -1.05 4.75 8.77
C ALA A 134 0.08 4.55 9.80
N VAL A 135 -0.25 3.97 10.96
CA VAL A 135 0.73 3.65 12.02
C VAL A 135 1.73 2.60 11.54
N GLY A 136 1.27 1.57 10.84
CA GLY A 136 2.12 0.51 10.30
C GLY A 136 3.14 1.03 9.30
N LEU A 137 2.72 1.94 8.41
CA LEU A 137 3.62 2.57 7.45
C LEU A 137 4.63 3.49 8.13
N ALA A 138 4.18 4.31 9.08
CA ALA A 138 5.06 5.18 9.88
C ALA A 138 6.09 4.37 10.67
N THR A 139 5.64 3.29 11.33
CA THR A 139 6.52 2.35 12.06
C THR A 139 7.50 1.69 11.10
N GLY A 140 7.06 1.21 9.94
CA GLY A 140 7.93 0.60 8.94
C GLY A 140 9.03 1.54 8.46
N MET A 141 8.73 2.82 8.25
CA MET A 141 9.73 3.83 7.89
C MET A 141 10.72 4.12 9.02
N LEU A 142 10.22 4.28 10.25
CA LEU A 142 11.06 4.51 11.42
C LEU A 142 12.03 3.34 11.63
N VAL A 143 11.50 2.12 11.63
CA VAL A 143 12.26 0.90 11.81
C VAL A 143 13.27 0.69 10.67
N SER A 144 12.90 1.03 9.43
CA SER A 144 13.82 1.01 8.28
C SER A 144 14.98 1.99 8.48
N ALA A 145 14.70 3.20 8.94
CA ALA A 145 15.75 4.19 9.23
C ALA A 145 16.69 3.72 10.35
N VAL A 146 16.14 3.18 11.42
CA VAL A 146 16.92 2.65 12.57
C VAL A 146 17.77 1.45 12.13
N SER A 147 17.19 0.47 11.44
CA SER A 147 17.90 -0.74 11.01
C SER A 147 19.03 -0.44 10.01
N HIS A 148 18.86 0.58 9.15
CA HIS A 148 19.94 1.04 8.25
C HIS A 148 21.04 1.81 8.99
N ALA A 149 20.72 2.49 10.09
CA ALA A 149 21.73 3.14 10.91
C ALA A 149 22.69 2.12 11.55
N PHE A 150 22.18 0.95 11.97
CA PHE A 150 22.99 -0.12 12.52
C PHE A 150 23.68 -0.98 11.46
N PHE A 151 23.01 -1.23 10.34
CA PHE A 151 23.52 -2.09 9.25
C PHE A 151 23.42 -1.34 7.90
N PRO A 152 24.34 -0.39 7.63
CA PRO A 152 24.33 0.36 6.38
C PRO A 152 24.63 -0.57 5.20
N ASP A 153 23.90 -0.38 4.10
CA ASP A 153 24.20 -1.08 2.84
C ASP A 153 25.53 -0.61 2.27
N PRO A 154 26.39 -1.53 1.82
CA PRO A 154 27.58 -1.12 1.10
C PRO A 154 27.19 -0.40 -0.19
N VAL A 155 27.89 0.70 -0.50
CA VAL A 155 27.63 1.56 -1.66
C VAL A 155 27.58 0.77 -2.99
N ALA A 156 28.28 -0.37 -3.04
CA ALA A 156 28.30 -1.27 -4.21
C ALA A 156 26.97 -2.04 -4.42
N ALA A 157 26.12 -2.20 -3.39
CA ALA A 157 24.83 -2.86 -3.52
C ALA A 157 23.75 -1.95 -4.17
N ALA A 158 24.06 -0.69 -4.34
CA ALA A 158 23.23 0.30 -5.04
C ALA A 158 23.40 0.24 -6.58
N ALA A 159 23.95 -0.85 -7.15
CA ALA A 159 23.95 -1.03 -8.60
C ALA A 159 22.50 -0.92 -9.08
N PRO A 160 22.21 -0.02 -10.04
CA PRO A 160 20.86 0.15 -10.54
C PRO A 160 20.38 -1.17 -11.10
N ARG A 161 19.41 -1.79 -10.42
CA ARG A 161 18.70 -2.91 -11.05
C ARG A 161 18.11 -2.38 -12.36
N PRO A 162 18.08 -3.18 -13.43
CA PRO A 162 17.40 -2.79 -14.63
C PRO A 162 15.95 -2.43 -14.23
N VAL A 163 15.70 -1.12 -14.18
CA VAL A 163 14.34 -0.60 -13.98
C VAL A 163 13.60 -1.00 -15.23
N ALA A 164 12.53 -1.78 -15.07
CA ALA A 164 11.66 -2.07 -16.20
C ALA A 164 11.33 -0.76 -16.91
N PRO A 165 11.38 -0.71 -18.24
CA PRO A 165 11.14 0.52 -18.98
C PRO A 165 9.80 1.09 -18.55
N VAL A 166 9.80 2.34 -18.08
CA VAL A 166 8.57 3.03 -17.70
C VAL A 166 7.72 3.17 -18.95
N PRO A 167 6.50 2.62 -18.99
CA PRO A 167 5.67 2.67 -20.17
C PRO A 167 5.39 4.11 -20.57
N GLU A 168 5.26 4.36 -21.87
CA GLU A 168 4.87 5.66 -22.41
C GLU A 168 3.53 6.12 -21.79
N ARG A 169 3.30 7.43 -21.79
CA ARG A 169 2.12 8.01 -21.15
C ARG A 169 0.81 7.39 -21.68
N GLU A 170 0.75 7.19 -22.97
CA GLU A 170 -0.42 6.64 -23.65
C GLU A 170 -0.64 5.17 -23.29
N THR A 171 0.42 4.37 -23.31
CA THR A 171 0.39 2.97 -22.89
C THR A 171 0.01 2.82 -21.41
N ALA A 172 0.57 3.65 -20.52
CA ALA A 172 0.23 3.65 -19.12
C ALA A 172 -1.25 4.03 -18.87
N ALA A 173 -1.78 4.99 -19.66
CA ALA A 173 -3.18 5.37 -19.58
C ALA A 173 -4.12 4.24 -20.03
N TRP A 174 -3.77 3.53 -21.09
CA TRP A 174 -4.53 2.37 -21.58
C TRP A 174 -4.52 1.21 -20.57
N ILE A 175 -3.37 0.89 -19.98
CA ILE A 175 -3.25 -0.15 -18.95
C ILE A 175 -4.11 0.24 -17.72
N ALA A 176 -4.01 1.49 -17.27
CA ALA A 176 -4.80 1.98 -16.15
C ALA A 176 -6.31 1.94 -16.41
N LEU A 177 -6.73 2.28 -17.64
CA LEU A 177 -8.13 2.20 -18.04
C LEU A 177 -8.65 0.76 -18.02
N ARG A 178 -7.89 -0.18 -18.63
CA ARG A 178 -8.25 -1.61 -18.59
C ARG A 178 -8.35 -2.13 -17.16
N ALA A 179 -7.36 -1.82 -16.31
CA ALA A 179 -7.36 -2.22 -14.92
C ALA A 179 -8.61 -1.69 -14.21
N THR A 180 -8.95 -0.42 -14.38
CA THR A 180 -10.14 0.20 -13.78
C THR A 180 -11.42 -0.48 -14.27
N VAL A 181 -11.56 -0.73 -15.58
CA VAL A 181 -12.74 -1.39 -16.16
C VAL A 181 -12.91 -2.82 -15.64
N VAL A 182 -11.81 -3.54 -15.37
CA VAL A 182 -11.86 -4.90 -14.80
C VAL A 182 -12.23 -4.88 -13.31
N VAL A 183 -11.69 -3.91 -12.56
CA VAL A 183 -11.91 -3.84 -11.11
C VAL A 183 -13.31 -3.28 -10.77
N MET A 184 -13.83 -2.32 -11.53
CA MET A 184 -15.08 -1.63 -11.19
C MET A 184 -16.31 -2.53 -11.09
N PRO A 185 -16.60 -3.50 -11.98
CA PRO A 185 -17.72 -4.41 -11.82
C PRO A 185 -17.63 -5.22 -10.53
N VAL A 186 -16.42 -5.70 -10.20
CA VAL A 186 -16.19 -6.48 -8.96
C VAL A 186 -16.37 -5.58 -7.73
N PHE A 187 -15.92 -4.34 -7.80
CA PHE A 187 -16.11 -3.33 -6.76
C PHE A 187 -17.60 -3.08 -6.51
N VAL A 188 -18.40 -2.86 -7.56
CA VAL A 188 -19.85 -2.63 -7.43
C VAL A 188 -20.55 -3.86 -6.85
N LEU A 189 -20.20 -5.07 -7.28
CA LEU A 189 -20.72 -6.31 -6.69
C LEU A 189 -20.33 -6.44 -5.20
N ALA A 190 -19.14 -6.04 -4.84
CA ALA A 190 -18.67 -6.09 -3.46
C ALA A 190 -19.36 -5.07 -2.54
N LEU A 191 -19.90 -3.98 -3.07
CA LEU A 191 -20.75 -3.07 -2.30
C LEU A 191 -22.09 -3.71 -1.94
N THR A 192 -22.57 -4.71 -2.71
CA THR A 192 -23.81 -5.42 -2.41
C THR A 192 -23.61 -6.56 -1.41
N ASP A 193 -22.50 -7.29 -1.49
CA ASP A 193 -22.14 -8.35 -0.55
C ASP A 193 -20.63 -8.35 -0.30
N PRO A 194 -20.16 -7.54 0.67
CA PRO A 194 -18.73 -7.39 0.97
C PRO A 194 -18.08 -8.73 1.38
N SER A 195 -18.78 -9.56 2.12
CA SER A 195 -18.22 -10.82 2.67
C SER A 195 -17.87 -11.81 1.57
N PHE A 196 -18.71 -11.91 0.54
CA PHE A 196 -18.53 -12.85 -0.57
C PHE A 196 -17.51 -12.36 -1.59
N TYR A 197 -17.51 -11.07 -1.93
CA TYR A 197 -16.70 -10.55 -3.02
C TYR A 197 -15.33 -9.98 -2.60
N MET A 198 -14.98 -9.96 -1.30
CA MET A 198 -13.70 -9.41 -0.81
C MET A 198 -12.48 -10.08 -1.46
N ALA A 199 -12.49 -11.41 -1.58
CA ALA A 199 -11.40 -12.15 -2.22
C ALA A 199 -11.31 -11.84 -3.73
N ALA A 200 -12.44 -11.58 -4.38
CA ALA A 200 -12.50 -11.24 -5.79
C ALA A 200 -11.91 -9.84 -6.05
N ILE A 201 -12.15 -8.85 -5.17
CA ILE A 201 -11.53 -7.52 -5.27
C ILE A 201 -10.01 -7.64 -5.19
N LEU A 202 -9.48 -8.33 -4.19
CA LEU A 202 -8.03 -8.50 -4.03
C LEU A 202 -7.39 -9.09 -5.28
N LYS A 203 -8.01 -10.12 -5.85
CA LYS A 203 -7.52 -10.75 -7.09
C LYS A 203 -7.65 -9.81 -8.30
N SER A 204 -8.76 -9.09 -8.44
CA SER A 204 -8.99 -8.20 -9.59
C SER A 204 -8.00 -7.02 -9.60
N VAL A 205 -7.70 -6.44 -8.43
CA VAL A 205 -6.68 -5.36 -8.32
C VAL A 205 -5.29 -5.90 -8.64
N ALA A 206 -4.94 -7.10 -8.13
CA ALA A 206 -3.64 -7.72 -8.43
C ALA A 206 -3.48 -8.04 -9.93
N LEU A 207 -4.54 -8.52 -10.60
CA LEU A 207 -4.55 -8.76 -12.04
C LEU A 207 -4.48 -7.46 -12.84
N GLY A 208 -5.15 -6.41 -12.39
CA GLY A 208 -5.12 -5.11 -13.03
C GLY A 208 -3.73 -4.48 -13.09
N GLN A 209 -2.85 -4.83 -12.16
CA GLN A 209 -1.45 -4.38 -12.17
C GLN A 209 -0.56 -5.16 -13.12
N GLN A 210 -0.92 -6.39 -13.46
CA GLN A 210 -0.15 -7.27 -14.35
C GLN A 210 -0.55 -7.11 -15.83
N ALA A 211 -1.62 -6.36 -16.09
CA ALA A 211 -2.15 -6.13 -17.45
C ALA A 211 -1.40 -5.01 -18.15
#